data_258e6cdbfbc2a93e73c7b92e0ee4a3de
#
_entry.id   258e6cdbfbc2a93e73c7b92e0ee4a3de
#
_cell.length_a   1.000
_cell.length_b   1.000
_cell.length_c   1.000
_cell.angle_alpha   90.00
_cell.angle_beta   90.00
_cell.angle_gamma   90.00
#
_symmetry.space_group_name_H-M   'P 1'
#
loop_
_entity.id
_entity.type
_entity.pdbx_description
1 polymer ?
#
loop_
_entity_poly.entity_id
_entity_poly.type
_entity_poly.pdbx_seq_one_letter_code
_entity_poly.pdbx_strand_id
1 'polypeptide(L)'
;MVIRQMGENLKMKSLKEPYPKNLILSIQVTAVHEIQLPIEDITDDIKAGLDYALSTLSEREQEIVRLRYQERLPLREIGLAIGVTTERIRSLGDRILRKLREPRVLGYIKYGKYGYEALVAQREEEKRKADVSNQLQMNLEELDLTIRSFNCLKKRGCNTVGDIVKLTEEEIIETKNLGRKSMIEIAEKLRSIGVHNTVWDDFI
;
A
#
# COMPACT_ATOMS: atom_id res chain seq x y z
N MET A 1 2.46 -23.30 -28.30
CA MET A 1 1.64 -22.72 -29.38
C MET A 1 0.17 -22.52 -28.96
N VAL A 2 -0.49 -23.50 -28.37
CA VAL A 2 -1.91 -23.47 -27.97
C VAL A 2 -2.28 -22.36 -26.98
N ILE A 3 -1.47 -22.10 -25.93
CA ILE A 3 -1.74 -21.08 -24.89
C ILE A 3 -1.74 -19.66 -25.48
N ARG A 4 -0.88 -19.38 -26.47
CA ARG A 4 -0.80 -18.08 -27.13
C ARG A 4 -2.02 -17.80 -28.02
N GLN A 5 -2.52 -18.83 -28.69
CA GLN A 5 -3.73 -18.76 -29.53
C GLN A 5 -5.01 -18.61 -28.67
N MET A 6 -5.08 -19.27 -27.52
CA MET A 6 -6.19 -19.09 -26.57
C MET A 6 -6.23 -17.65 -26.00
N GLY A 7 -5.07 -17.08 -25.66
CA GLY A 7 -4.98 -15.71 -25.19
C GLY A 7 -5.38 -14.65 -26.25
N GLU A 8 -5.04 -14.86 -27.51
CA GLU A 8 -5.44 -13.99 -28.61
C GLU A 8 -6.96 -14.05 -28.89
N ASN A 9 -7.56 -15.22 -28.85
CA ASN A 9 -9.01 -15.40 -29.01
C ASN A 9 -9.81 -14.76 -27.86
N LEU A 10 -9.34 -14.88 -26.62
CA LEU A 10 -9.94 -14.21 -25.46
C LEU A 10 -9.78 -12.68 -25.55
N LYS A 11 -8.61 -12.19 -26.00
CA LYS A 11 -8.37 -10.77 -26.23
C LYS A 11 -9.25 -10.19 -27.34
N MET A 12 -9.56 -10.97 -28.36
CA MET A 12 -10.50 -10.58 -29.42
C MET A 12 -11.96 -10.56 -28.93
N LYS A 13 -12.35 -11.50 -28.07
CA LYS A 13 -13.68 -11.52 -27.45
C LYS A 13 -13.88 -10.35 -26.50
N SER A 14 -12.87 -10.00 -25.70
CA SER A 14 -12.96 -8.89 -24.74
C SER A 14 -13.26 -7.55 -25.41
N LEU A 15 -12.70 -7.27 -26.60
CA LEU A 15 -12.92 -6.01 -27.31
C LEU A 15 -14.36 -5.84 -27.86
N LYS A 16 -15.18 -6.90 -27.89
CA LYS A 16 -16.59 -6.80 -28.30
C LYS A 16 -17.50 -6.28 -27.19
N GLU A 17 -17.08 -6.40 -25.95
CA GLU A 17 -17.84 -5.91 -24.78
C GLU A 17 -17.89 -4.35 -24.79
N PRO A 18 -18.89 -3.73 -24.16
CA PRO A 18 -18.95 -2.29 -24.01
C PRO A 18 -17.86 -1.79 -23.06
N TYR A 19 -17.48 -0.51 -23.21
CA TYR A 19 -16.62 0.17 -22.24
C TYR A 19 -17.38 0.41 -20.93
N PRO A 20 -16.77 0.27 -19.75
CA PRO A 20 -15.36 -0.06 -19.50
C PRO A 20 -15.05 -1.56 -19.42
N LYS A 21 -16.04 -2.44 -19.58
CA LYS A 21 -15.90 -3.90 -19.45
C LYS A 21 -14.84 -4.47 -20.38
N ASN A 22 -14.75 -3.99 -21.62
CA ASN A 22 -13.76 -4.41 -22.60
C ASN A 22 -12.30 -4.14 -22.17
N LEU A 23 -12.07 -3.00 -21.52
CA LEU A 23 -10.74 -2.65 -20.98
C LEU A 23 -10.40 -3.52 -19.77
N ILE A 24 -11.31 -3.67 -18.80
CA ILE A 24 -11.14 -4.47 -17.60
C ILE A 24 -10.84 -5.93 -17.99
N LEU A 25 -11.59 -6.50 -18.93
CA LEU A 25 -11.32 -7.83 -19.46
C LEU A 25 -9.95 -7.95 -20.13
N SER A 26 -9.52 -6.92 -20.87
CA SER A 26 -8.20 -6.92 -21.50
C SER A 26 -7.07 -6.87 -20.46
N ILE A 27 -7.27 -6.17 -19.33
CA ILE A 27 -6.34 -6.17 -18.19
C ILE A 27 -6.29 -7.56 -17.56
N GLN A 28 -7.41 -8.22 -17.37
CA GLN A 28 -7.50 -9.55 -16.75
C GLN A 28 -6.89 -10.65 -17.63
N VAL A 29 -7.26 -10.73 -18.89
CA VAL A 29 -6.85 -11.80 -19.82
C VAL A 29 -5.35 -11.83 -20.09
N THR A 30 -4.69 -10.68 -20.01
CA THR A 30 -3.26 -10.56 -20.25
C THR A 30 -2.41 -10.70 -18.98
N ALA A 31 -3.02 -10.96 -17.82
CA ALA A 31 -2.30 -11.22 -16.58
C ALA A 31 -1.68 -12.62 -16.56
N VAL A 32 -0.46 -12.72 -16.06
CA VAL A 32 0.26 -14.01 -15.92
C VAL A 32 -0.33 -14.85 -14.77
N HIS A 33 -0.96 -14.21 -13.81
CA HIS A 33 -1.69 -14.85 -12.71
C HIS A 33 -3.18 -14.53 -12.83
N GLU A 34 -4.02 -15.44 -12.38
CA GLU A 34 -5.48 -15.32 -12.40
C GLU A 34 -5.91 -14.14 -11.51
N ILE A 35 -6.10 -12.97 -12.12
CA ILE A 35 -6.60 -11.78 -11.46
C ILE A 35 -8.11 -11.76 -11.66
N GLN A 36 -8.87 -11.88 -10.58
CA GLN A 36 -10.33 -11.69 -10.62
C GLN A 36 -10.65 -10.21 -10.47
N LEU A 37 -11.19 -9.61 -11.53
CA LEU A 37 -11.68 -8.23 -11.54
C LEU A 37 -13.21 -8.21 -11.55
N PRO A 38 -13.86 -7.16 -11.02
CA PRO A 38 -15.31 -7.04 -10.98
C PRO A 38 -15.85 -6.72 -12.38
N ILE A 39 -16.16 -7.75 -13.14
CA ILE A 39 -16.60 -7.62 -14.54
C ILE A 39 -18.11 -7.50 -14.64
N GLU A 40 -18.84 -8.17 -13.75
CA GLU A 40 -20.31 -8.22 -13.79
C GLU A 40 -20.97 -7.07 -13.05
N ASP A 41 -20.37 -6.60 -11.95
CA ASP A 41 -20.85 -5.50 -11.12
C ASP A 41 -19.86 -4.32 -11.15
N ILE A 42 -19.87 -3.54 -12.22
CA ILE A 42 -19.05 -2.33 -12.33
C ILE A 42 -19.80 -1.17 -11.67
N THR A 43 -19.59 -1.03 -10.36
CA THR A 43 -20.14 0.08 -9.56
C THR A 43 -19.52 1.42 -9.93
N ASP A 44 -20.11 2.53 -9.49
CA ASP A 44 -19.54 3.86 -9.72
C ASP A 44 -18.20 4.06 -8.99
N ASP A 45 -17.99 3.39 -7.86
CA ASP A 45 -16.69 3.39 -7.17
C ASP A 45 -15.62 2.67 -8.00
N ILE A 46 -15.94 1.55 -8.65
CA ILE A 46 -15.05 0.86 -9.58
C ILE A 46 -14.71 1.71 -10.79
N LYS A 47 -15.71 2.46 -11.33
CA LYS A 47 -15.47 3.42 -12.42
C LYS A 47 -14.52 4.52 -11.96
N ALA A 48 -14.75 5.10 -10.78
CA ALA A 48 -13.85 6.09 -10.20
C ALA A 48 -12.43 5.55 -9.96
N GLY A 49 -12.31 4.28 -9.55
CA GLY A 49 -11.03 3.58 -9.43
C GLY A 49 -10.33 3.38 -10.79
N LEU A 50 -11.09 3.04 -11.83
CA LEU A 50 -10.58 2.93 -13.19
C LEU A 50 -10.13 4.28 -13.74
N ASP A 51 -10.90 5.36 -13.51
CA ASP A 51 -10.54 6.71 -13.92
C ASP A 51 -9.25 7.18 -13.23
N TYR A 52 -9.11 6.88 -11.94
CA TYR A 52 -7.86 7.11 -11.23
C TYR A 52 -6.70 6.30 -11.83
N ALA A 53 -6.89 5.02 -12.12
CA ALA A 53 -5.88 4.19 -12.76
C ALA A 53 -5.47 4.75 -14.13
N LEU A 54 -6.42 5.22 -14.93
CA LEU A 54 -6.15 5.86 -16.23
C LEU A 54 -5.41 7.20 -16.08
N SER A 55 -5.68 7.97 -15.03
CA SER A 55 -4.97 9.22 -14.77
C SER A 55 -3.47 9.05 -14.47
N THR A 56 -3.03 7.84 -14.10
CA THR A 56 -1.60 7.50 -13.92
C THR A 56 -0.84 7.34 -15.25
N LEU A 57 -1.57 7.24 -16.35
CA LEU A 57 -1.01 7.13 -17.70
C LEU A 57 -0.70 8.51 -18.25
N SER A 58 0.28 8.61 -19.16
CA SER A 58 0.51 9.84 -19.91
C SER A 58 -0.68 10.17 -20.84
N GLU A 59 -0.86 11.44 -21.19
CA GLU A 59 -1.95 11.88 -22.08
C GLU A 59 -1.99 11.07 -23.40
N ARG A 60 -0.83 10.80 -23.97
CA ARG A 60 -0.74 9.97 -25.18
C ARG A 60 -1.19 8.52 -24.94
N GLU A 61 -0.90 7.95 -23.79
CA GLU A 61 -1.36 6.61 -23.43
C GLU A 61 -2.86 6.58 -23.16
N GLN A 62 -3.39 7.60 -22.50
CA GLN A 62 -4.83 7.79 -22.27
C GLN A 62 -5.57 7.89 -23.61
N GLU A 63 -5.04 8.66 -24.55
CA GLU A 63 -5.61 8.78 -25.89
C GLU A 63 -5.65 7.44 -26.64
N ILE A 64 -4.60 6.64 -26.55
CA ILE A 64 -4.59 5.28 -27.12
C ILE A 64 -5.68 4.41 -26.48
N VAL A 65 -5.87 4.48 -25.16
CA VAL A 65 -6.95 3.76 -24.47
C VAL A 65 -8.31 4.23 -24.93
N ARG A 66 -8.54 5.53 -25.03
CA ARG A 66 -9.78 6.13 -25.52
C ARG A 66 -10.11 5.63 -26.93
N LEU A 67 -9.21 5.80 -27.88
CA LEU A 67 -9.42 5.37 -29.26
C LEU A 67 -9.65 3.85 -29.36
N ARG A 68 -8.93 3.04 -28.57
CA ARG A 68 -8.99 1.57 -28.67
C ARG A 68 -10.21 0.98 -27.99
N TYR A 69 -10.59 1.47 -26.79
CA TYR A 69 -11.59 0.82 -25.93
C TYR A 69 -12.93 1.56 -25.90
N GLN A 70 -12.94 2.89 -25.99
CA GLN A 70 -14.16 3.68 -26.05
C GLN A 70 -14.67 3.80 -27.50
N GLU A 71 -13.81 4.24 -28.42
CA GLU A 71 -14.18 4.41 -29.86
C GLU A 71 -14.03 3.10 -30.65
N ARG A 72 -13.34 2.09 -30.10
CA ARG A 72 -13.17 0.75 -30.70
C ARG A 72 -12.43 0.74 -32.04
N LEU A 73 -11.58 1.73 -32.28
CA LEU A 73 -10.83 1.82 -33.53
C LEU A 73 -9.86 0.64 -33.69
N PRO A 74 -9.66 0.14 -34.90
CA PRO A 74 -8.62 -0.83 -35.21
C PRO A 74 -7.22 -0.21 -35.05
N LEU A 75 -6.22 -1.04 -34.70
CA LEU A 75 -4.84 -0.56 -34.43
C LEU A 75 -4.24 0.25 -35.60
N ARG A 76 -4.64 -0.05 -36.85
CA ARG A 76 -4.20 0.65 -38.01
C ARG A 76 -4.68 2.12 -38.01
N GLU A 77 -5.94 2.34 -37.72
CA GLU A 77 -6.55 3.68 -37.70
C GLU A 77 -5.98 4.50 -36.52
N ILE A 78 -5.78 3.86 -35.34
CA ILE A 78 -5.12 4.50 -34.20
C ILE A 78 -3.68 4.92 -34.62
N GLY A 79 -2.96 4.04 -35.33
CA GLY A 79 -1.61 4.35 -35.84
C GLY A 79 -1.59 5.56 -36.74
N LEU A 80 -2.56 5.67 -37.66
CA LEU A 80 -2.72 6.82 -38.55
C LEU A 80 -3.05 8.10 -37.76
N ALA A 81 -3.99 8.03 -36.82
CA ALA A 81 -4.40 9.17 -35.99
C ALA A 81 -3.25 9.74 -35.15
N ILE A 82 -2.40 8.87 -34.58
CA ILE A 82 -1.29 9.25 -33.69
C ILE A 82 0.04 9.45 -34.42
N GLY A 83 0.12 9.12 -35.73
CA GLY A 83 1.32 9.26 -36.54
C GLY A 83 2.40 8.21 -36.28
N VAL A 84 2.01 6.94 -36.01
CA VAL A 84 2.93 5.83 -35.76
C VAL A 84 2.47 4.53 -36.44
N THR A 85 3.36 3.55 -36.54
CA THR A 85 3.03 2.25 -37.12
C THR A 85 2.06 1.45 -36.30
N THR A 86 1.28 0.56 -36.94
CA THR A 86 0.37 -0.39 -36.26
C THR A 86 1.09 -1.23 -35.20
N GLU A 87 2.31 -1.69 -35.49
CA GLU A 87 3.12 -2.47 -34.57
C GLU A 87 3.55 -1.65 -33.34
N ARG A 88 3.84 -0.37 -33.54
CA ARG A 88 4.14 0.54 -32.44
C ARG A 88 2.93 0.72 -31.51
N ILE A 89 1.71 0.86 -32.07
CA ILE A 89 0.47 0.91 -31.28
C ILE A 89 0.25 -0.38 -30.49
N ARG A 90 0.50 -1.55 -31.10
CA ARG A 90 0.41 -2.84 -30.41
C ARG A 90 1.34 -2.87 -29.19
N SER A 91 2.60 -2.54 -29.40
CA SER A 91 3.61 -2.51 -28.34
C SER A 91 3.27 -1.49 -27.24
N LEU A 92 2.75 -0.32 -27.58
CA LEU A 92 2.28 0.67 -26.62
C LEU A 92 1.06 0.15 -25.82
N GLY A 93 0.11 -0.48 -26.49
CA GLY A 93 -1.05 -1.11 -25.83
C GLY A 93 -0.65 -2.15 -24.80
N ASP A 94 0.30 -3.03 -25.12
CA ASP A 94 0.80 -4.04 -24.18
C ASP A 94 1.56 -3.39 -22.99
N ARG A 95 2.25 -2.27 -23.21
CA ARG A 95 2.89 -1.48 -22.15
C ARG A 95 1.85 -0.83 -21.24
N ILE A 96 0.81 -0.23 -21.79
CA ILE A 96 -0.30 0.38 -21.06
C ILE A 96 -0.97 -0.67 -20.16
N LEU A 97 -1.33 -1.83 -20.73
CA LEU A 97 -1.94 -2.90 -19.93
C LEU A 97 -1.02 -3.41 -18.82
N ARG A 98 0.30 -3.40 -19.01
CA ARG A 98 1.26 -3.73 -17.93
C ARG A 98 1.25 -2.70 -16.82
N LYS A 99 1.23 -1.40 -17.15
CA LYS A 99 1.12 -0.33 -16.13
C LYS A 99 -0.16 -0.45 -15.31
N LEU A 100 -1.30 -0.69 -15.98
CA LEU A 100 -2.59 -0.87 -15.31
C LEU A 100 -2.65 -2.14 -14.42
N ARG A 101 -1.71 -3.09 -14.61
CA ARG A 101 -1.56 -4.29 -13.77
C ARG A 101 -0.57 -4.13 -12.63
N GLU A 102 0.10 -3.00 -12.51
CA GLU A 102 0.91 -2.74 -11.32
C GLU A 102 0.06 -2.88 -10.07
N PRO A 103 0.53 -3.59 -9.02
CA PRO A 103 -0.31 -3.96 -7.86
C PRO A 103 -1.05 -2.78 -7.23
N ARG A 104 -0.39 -1.61 -7.17
CA ARG A 104 -0.98 -0.39 -6.62
C ARG A 104 -2.11 0.15 -7.50
N VAL A 105 -1.92 0.18 -8.82
CA VAL A 105 -2.91 0.66 -9.78
C VAL A 105 -4.06 -0.33 -9.91
N LEU A 106 -3.75 -1.62 -9.98
CA LEU A 106 -4.72 -2.70 -10.07
C LEU A 106 -5.67 -2.73 -8.87
N GLY A 107 -5.18 -2.35 -7.67
CA GLY A 107 -6.00 -2.26 -6.47
C GLY A 107 -7.20 -1.32 -6.66
N TYR A 108 -7.01 -0.18 -7.30
CA TYR A 108 -8.09 0.75 -7.62
C TYR A 108 -9.12 0.18 -8.60
N ILE A 109 -8.67 -0.60 -9.59
CA ILE A 109 -9.57 -1.26 -10.55
C ILE A 109 -10.35 -2.38 -9.86
N LYS A 110 -9.72 -3.11 -8.92
CA LYS A 110 -10.31 -4.29 -8.27
C LYS A 110 -11.32 -3.93 -7.17
N TYR A 111 -11.00 -2.95 -6.36
CA TYR A 111 -11.76 -2.63 -5.14
C TYR A 111 -12.51 -1.31 -5.24
N GLY A 112 -12.37 -0.57 -6.36
CA GLY A 112 -12.82 0.79 -6.48
C GLY A 112 -11.87 1.79 -5.82
N LYS A 113 -12.13 3.08 -5.99
CA LYS A 113 -11.28 4.14 -5.45
C LYS A 113 -11.35 4.16 -3.93
N TYR A 114 -12.53 4.31 -3.38
CA TYR A 114 -12.73 4.43 -1.93
C TYR A 114 -12.50 3.10 -1.21
N GLY A 115 -12.92 1.98 -1.81
CA GLY A 115 -12.68 0.65 -1.27
C GLY A 115 -11.19 0.33 -1.14
N TYR A 116 -10.37 0.70 -2.12
CA TYR A 116 -8.92 0.48 -2.05
C TYR A 116 -8.23 1.42 -1.07
N GLU A 117 -8.60 2.70 -1.04
CA GLU A 117 -8.06 3.66 -0.08
C GLU A 117 -8.35 3.24 1.37
N ALA A 118 -9.58 2.77 1.64
CA ALA A 118 -9.95 2.23 2.95
C ALA A 118 -9.12 0.99 3.32
N LEU A 119 -8.91 0.07 2.37
CA LEU A 119 -8.10 -1.13 2.57
C LEU A 119 -6.63 -0.79 2.87
N VAL A 120 -6.05 0.19 2.18
CA VAL A 120 -4.68 0.67 2.42
C VAL A 120 -4.58 1.29 3.81
N ALA A 121 -5.51 2.18 4.17
CA ALA A 121 -5.54 2.83 5.48
C ALA A 121 -5.67 1.80 6.62
N GLN A 122 -6.52 0.77 6.44
CA GLN A 122 -6.64 -0.30 7.43
C GLN A 122 -5.33 -1.07 7.61
N ARG A 123 -4.64 -1.42 6.52
CA ARG A 123 -3.37 -2.14 6.57
C ARG A 123 -2.25 -1.31 7.23
N GLU A 124 -2.22 -0.02 6.97
CA GLU A 124 -1.26 0.89 7.59
C GLU A 124 -1.51 0.99 9.10
N GLU A 125 -2.76 1.07 9.51
CA GLU A 125 -3.13 1.09 10.93
C GLU A 125 -2.82 -0.23 11.64
N GLU A 126 -3.09 -1.38 10.99
CA GLU A 126 -2.73 -2.71 11.51
C GLU A 126 -1.21 -2.83 11.68
N LYS A 127 -0.45 -2.37 10.67
CA LYS A 127 1.01 -2.35 10.74
C LYS A 127 1.51 -1.45 11.88
N ARG A 128 0.96 -0.26 12.02
CA ARG A 128 1.29 0.66 13.12
C ARG A 128 1.04 0.03 14.48
N LYS A 129 -0.12 -0.64 14.66
CA LYS A 129 -0.44 -1.35 15.91
C LYS A 129 0.52 -2.51 16.19
N ALA A 130 0.91 -3.25 15.16
CA ALA A 130 1.88 -4.34 15.29
C ALA A 130 3.27 -3.80 15.67
N ASP A 131 3.73 -2.71 15.04
CA ASP A 131 5.01 -2.06 15.34
C ASP A 131 5.04 -1.57 16.80
N VAL A 132 3.98 -0.89 17.26
CA VAL A 132 3.85 -0.46 18.67
C VAL A 132 3.85 -1.65 19.61
N SER A 133 3.11 -2.72 19.29
CA SER A 133 3.08 -3.94 20.12
C SER A 133 4.47 -4.58 20.23
N ASN A 134 5.21 -4.65 19.13
CA ASN A 134 6.58 -5.18 19.13
C ASN A 134 7.52 -4.32 19.97
N GLN A 135 7.42 -2.99 19.87
CA GLN A 135 8.20 -2.07 20.70
C GLN A 135 7.91 -2.25 22.20
N LEU A 136 6.65 -2.41 22.57
CA LEU A 136 6.26 -2.63 23.98
C LEU A 136 6.74 -3.99 24.51
N GLN A 137 6.89 -5.00 23.66
CA GLN A 137 7.41 -6.32 24.03
C GLN A 137 8.95 -6.39 24.04
N MET A 138 9.64 -5.35 23.55
CA MET A 138 11.09 -5.26 23.54
C MET A 138 11.63 -5.42 24.96
N ASN A 139 12.68 -6.24 25.13
CA ASN A 139 13.31 -6.44 26.41
C ASN A 139 14.05 -5.19 26.87
N LEU A 140 14.09 -4.97 28.17
CA LEU A 140 14.79 -3.85 28.78
C LEU A 140 16.30 -3.79 28.40
N GLU A 141 16.90 -4.93 28.13
CA GLU A 141 18.29 -5.09 27.73
C GLU A 141 18.59 -4.49 26.35
N GLU A 142 17.58 -4.45 25.48
CA GLU A 142 17.69 -3.91 24.12
C GLU A 142 17.64 -2.37 24.08
N LEU A 143 17.20 -1.72 25.17
CA LEU A 143 17.13 -0.26 25.28
C LEU A 143 18.50 0.42 25.43
N ASP A 144 19.56 -0.35 25.64
CA ASP A 144 20.92 0.18 25.82
C ASP A 144 20.99 1.30 26.88
N LEU A 145 20.42 1.01 28.06
CA LEU A 145 20.41 1.88 29.23
C LEU A 145 21.73 1.78 29.99
N THR A 146 22.09 2.83 30.71
CA THR A 146 23.19 2.73 31.68
C THR A 146 22.86 1.65 32.73
N ILE A 147 23.91 1.01 33.27
CA ILE A 147 23.79 -0.04 34.32
C ILE A 147 22.94 0.44 35.50
N ARG A 148 23.05 1.74 35.82
CA ARG A 148 22.28 2.34 36.92
C ARG A 148 20.79 2.37 36.61
N SER A 149 20.38 2.92 35.47
CA SER A 149 18.99 3.03 35.04
C SER A 149 18.36 1.64 34.85
N PHE A 150 19.09 0.73 34.23
CA PHE A 150 18.69 -0.66 34.05
C PHE A 150 18.41 -1.36 35.40
N ASN A 151 19.35 -1.28 36.35
CA ASN A 151 19.18 -1.93 37.66
C ASN A 151 18.03 -1.31 38.47
N CYS A 152 17.76 -0.02 38.34
CA CYS A 152 16.62 0.61 39.01
C CYS A 152 15.30 0.05 38.47
N LEU A 153 15.15 -0.03 37.16
CA LEU A 153 13.96 -0.57 36.52
C LEU A 153 13.77 -2.07 36.80
N LYS A 154 14.86 -2.87 36.74
CA LYS A 154 14.80 -4.30 37.10
C LYS A 154 14.37 -4.53 38.55
N LYS A 155 14.86 -3.74 39.50
CA LYS A 155 14.42 -3.79 40.92
C LYS A 155 12.96 -3.42 41.11
N ARG A 156 12.41 -2.57 40.25
CA ARG A 156 10.98 -2.24 40.22
C ARG A 156 10.12 -3.33 39.59
N GLY A 157 10.76 -4.33 38.95
CA GLY A 157 10.08 -5.46 38.31
C GLY A 157 9.84 -5.25 36.78
N CYS A 158 10.37 -4.19 36.19
CA CYS A 158 10.26 -3.96 34.75
C CYS A 158 11.17 -4.92 34.00
N ASN A 159 10.64 -5.65 33.02
CA ASN A 159 11.38 -6.54 32.13
C ASN A 159 11.30 -6.12 30.68
N THR A 160 10.26 -5.42 30.31
CA THR A 160 9.97 -4.96 28.97
C THR A 160 9.77 -3.45 28.93
N VAL A 161 9.81 -2.88 27.72
CA VAL A 161 9.45 -1.48 27.47
C VAL A 161 8.01 -1.22 27.92
N GLY A 162 7.10 -2.17 27.69
CA GLY A 162 5.71 -2.07 28.12
C GLY A 162 5.53 -1.94 29.63
N ASP A 163 6.44 -2.54 30.42
CA ASP A 163 6.41 -2.39 31.88
C ASP A 163 6.80 -0.97 32.28
N ILE A 164 7.79 -0.37 31.59
CA ILE A 164 8.21 1.02 31.84
C ILE A 164 7.08 2.00 31.51
N VAL A 165 6.43 1.81 30.37
CA VAL A 165 5.36 2.69 29.88
C VAL A 165 4.12 2.67 30.79
N LYS A 166 3.91 1.59 31.52
CA LYS A 166 2.78 1.44 32.47
C LYS A 166 3.03 2.12 33.81
N LEU A 167 4.25 2.51 34.13
CA LEU A 167 4.55 3.19 35.39
C LEU A 167 3.84 4.54 35.46
N THR A 168 3.19 4.82 36.57
CA THR A 168 2.64 6.13 36.88
C THR A 168 3.76 7.09 37.29
N GLU A 169 3.49 8.40 37.23
CA GLU A 169 4.43 9.43 37.69
C GLU A 169 4.86 9.20 39.15
N GLU A 170 3.91 8.88 40.03
CA GLU A 170 4.16 8.55 41.43
C GLU A 170 5.11 7.37 41.58
N GLU A 171 4.87 6.30 40.83
CA GLU A 171 5.72 5.11 40.85
C GLU A 171 7.15 5.37 40.34
N ILE A 172 7.30 6.26 39.34
CA ILE A 172 8.60 6.67 38.83
C ILE A 172 9.38 7.46 39.89
N ILE A 173 8.72 8.44 40.54
CA ILE A 173 9.31 9.29 41.59
C ILE A 173 9.69 8.45 42.82
N GLU A 174 8.88 7.50 43.21
CA GLU A 174 9.11 6.61 44.36
C GLU A 174 10.19 5.54 44.08
N THR A 175 10.61 5.35 42.83
CA THR A 175 11.61 4.35 42.49
C THR A 175 12.97 4.70 43.10
N LYS A 176 13.41 3.91 44.07
CA LYS A 176 14.69 4.13 44.78
C LYS A 176 15.85 4.21 43.80
N ASN A 177 16.70 5.25 43.99
CA ASN A 177 17.89 5.52 43.23
C ASN A 177 17.66 5.89 41.73
N LEU A 178 16.44 6.09 41.30
CA LEU A 178 16.10 6.61 39.97
C LEU A 178 16.11 8.15 40.02
N GLY A 179 17.27 8.74 39.77
CA GLY A 179 17.44 10.19 39.77
C GLY A 179 17.06 10.83 38.42
N ARG A 180 16.90 12.17 38.43
CA ARG A 180 16.48 12.93 37.25
C ARG A 180 17.26 12.61 35.97
N LYS A 181 18.58 12.42 36.07
CA LYS A 181 19.42 12.02 34.90
C LYS A 181 19.01 10.66 34.31
N SER A 182 18.67 9.69 35.19
CA SER A 182 18.20 8.37 34.72
C SER A 182 16.79 8.44 34.13
N MET A 183 15.92 9.32 34.65
CA MET A 183 14.58 9.56 34.09
C MET A 183 14.68 10.13 32.69
N ILE A 184 15.51 11.15 32.49
CA ILE A 184 15.78 11.76 31.16
C ILE A 184 16.32 10.71 30.20
N GLU A 185 17.33 9.93 30.61
CA GLU A 185 17.93 8.86 29.79
C GLU A 185 16.85 7.85 29.31
N ILE A 186 16.01 7.41 30.23
CA ILE A 186 14.93 6.44 29.89
C ILE A 186 13.94 7.08 28.92
N ALA A 187 13.50 8.31 29.15
CA ALA A 187 12.59 9.03 28.30
C ALA A 187 13.16 9.23 26.89
N GLU A 188 14.44 9.62 26.77
CA GLU A 188 15.13 9.76 25.48
C GLU A 188 15.25 8.42 24.73
N LYS A 189 15.53 7.34 25.46
CA LYS A 189 15.63 5.99 24.87
C LYS A 189 14.26 5.50 24.38
N LEU A 190 13.19 5.70 25.16
CA LEU A 190 11.82 5.39 24.73
C LEU A 190 11.44 6.15 23.46
N ARG A 191 11.75 7.45 23.41
CA ARG A 191 11.50 8.30 22.24
C ARG A 191 12.31 7.84 21.03
N SER A 192 13.55 7.42 21.21
CA SER A 192 14.42 6.95 20.13
C SER A 192 13.91 5.70 19.41
N ILE A 193 13.15 4.86 20.11
CA ILE A 193 12.49 3.68 19.56
C ILE A 193 11.05 3.96 19.09
N GLY A 194 10.61 5.24 19.11
CA GLY A 194 9.27 5.65 18.65
C GLY A 194 8.15 5.43 19.66
N VAL A 195 8.48 5.16 20.92
CA VAL A 195 7.49 5.05 22.01
C VAL A 195 7.33 6.42 22.68
N HIS A 196 6.16 7.01 22.50
CA HIS A 196 5.77 8.29 23.13
C HIS A 196 4.87 7.99 24.33
N ASN A 197 5.21 8.54 25.49
CA ASN A 197 4.44 8.43 26.72
C ASN A 197 4.49 9.75 27.45
N THR A 198 3.33 10.35 27.71
CA THR A 198 3.23 11.69 28.30
C THR A 198 3.94 11.77 29.65
N VAL A 199 3.84 10.75 30.48
CA VAL A 199 4.49 10.72 31.81
C VAL A 199 6.02 10.76 31.71
N TRP A 200 6.59 10.04 30.75
CA TRP A 200 8.04 10.03 30.52
C TRP A 200 8.51 11.25 29.74
N ASP A 201 7.70 11.74 28.79
CA ASP A 201 8.02 12.92 28.00
C ASP A 201 8.12 14.21 28.84
N ASP A 202 7.43 14.28 29.99
CA ASP A 202 7.47 15.40 30.94
C ASP A 202 8.83 15.54 31.67
N PHE A 203 9.70 14.53 31.61
CA PHE A 203 11.04 14.58 32.20
C PHE A 203 12.12 15.15 31.26
N ILE A 204 11.83 15.32 29.97
CA ILE A 204 12.76 15.86 28.94
C ILE A 204 12.59 17.37 28.85
#